data_dfe483a6238f5b9587f86709997433da
#
_entry.id   dfe483a6238f5b9587f86709997433da
#
_cell.length_a   1.000
_cell.length_b   1.000
_cell.length_c   1.000
_cell.angle_alpha   90.00
_cell.angle_beta   90.00
_cell.angle_gamma   90.00
#
_symmetry.space_group_name_H-M   'P 1'
#
loop_
_entity.id
_entity.type
_entity.pdbx_description
1 polymer ?
#
loop_
_entity_poly.entity_id
_entity_poly.type
_entity_poly.pdbx_seq_one_letter_code
_entity_poly.pdbx_strand_id
1 'polypeptide(L)'
;MDERLIETPEPDHVIVVYDERTGQVRHIHQEITLPGGEAAPANEVIQRAIEMAHGMGDVEKPAGKLVGIALSGKDRRLIQGRRASLKVDTATSRLIATHI
;
A
#
# COMPACT_ATOMS: atom_id res chain seq x y z
N MET A 1 -4.55 -29.39 17.27
CA MET A 1 -4.86 -28.75 16.02
C MET A 1 -3.72 -27.84 15.62
N ASP A 2 -3.37 -27.85 14.39
CA ASP A 2 -2.24 -27.05 13.93
C ASP A 2 -2.74 -25.73 13.37
N GLU A 3 -2.40 -24.65 14.07
CA GLU A 3 -2.80 -23.32 13.68
C GLU A 3 -2.21 -22.86 12.35
N ARG A 4 -1.13 -23.48 11.93
CA ARG A 4 -0.49 -23.15 10.66
C ARG A 4 -1.38 -23.45 9.46
N LEU A 5 -2.38 -24.27 9.63
CA LEU A 5 -3.34 -24.55 8.58
C LEU A 5 -4.25 -23.37 8.25
N ILE A 6 -4.21 -22.32 9.07
CA ILE A 6 -5.07 -21.16 8.92
C ILE A 6 -4.25 -19.91 8.56
N GLU A 7 -3.04 -20.10 8.02
CA GLU A 7 -2.22 -18.98 7.61
C GLU A 7 -2.90 -18.17 6.50
N THR A 8 -2.92 -16.87 6.70
CA THR A 8 -3.37 -15.94 5.68
C THR A 8 -2.28 -15.85 4.60
N PRO A 9 -2.61 -16.08 3.34
CA PRO A 9 -1.61 -15.97 2.28
C PRO A 9 -1.08 -14.54 2.20
N GLU A 10 0.20 -14.41 1.88
CA GLU A 10 0.78 -13.09 1.65
C GLU A 10 0.21 -12.50 0.37
N PRO A 11 -0.08 -11.20 0.36
CA PRO A 11 -0.52 -10.54 -0.85
C PRO A 11 0.59 -10.51 -1.89
N ASP A 12 0.21 -10.65 -3.16
CA ASP A 12 1.15 -10.54 -4.28
C ASP A 12 1.66 -9.12 -4.41
N HIS A 13 0.78 -8.15 -4.17
CA HIS A 13 1.11 -6.74 -4.28
C HIS A 13 0.60 -5.99 -3.07
N VAL A 14 1.42 -5.11 -2.56
CA VAL A 14 1.05 -4.14 -1.54
C VAL A 14 1.44 -2.78 -2.08
N ILE A 15 0.44 -1.92 -2.33
CA ILE A 15 0.64 -0.61 -2.93
C ILE A 15 0.29 0.46 -1.90
N VAL A 16 1.19 1.41 -1.72
CA VAL A 16 0.92 2.60 -0.93
C VAL A 16 0.66 3.75 -1.88
N VAL A 17 -0.54 4.33 -1.79
CA VAL A 17 -0.91 5.52 -2.55
C VAL A 17 -0.72 6.72 -1.65
N TYR A 18 0.03 7.69 -2.13
CA TYR A 18 0.38 8.85 -1.33
C TYR A 18 0.33 10.14 -2.16
N ASP A 19 0.25 11.24 -1.44
CA ASP A 19 0.32 12.56 -2.03
C ASP A 19 1.76 12.86 -2.41
N GLU A 20 2.02 13.05 -3.69
CA GLU A 20 3.36 13.29 -4.23
C GLU A 20 4.01 14.53 -3.62
N ARG A 21 3.22 15.50 -3.22
CA ARG A 21 3.73 16.76 -2.72
C ARG A 21 4.09 16.71 -1.24
N THR A 22 3.31 16.00 -0.44
CA THR A 22 3.46 15.98 1.02
C THR A 22 4.03 14.69 1.57
N GLY A 23 3.92 13.61 0.81
CA GLY A 23 4.27 12.28 1.30
C GLY A 23 3.18 11.64 2.16
N GLN A 24 2.05 12.30 2.35
CA GLN A 24 0.96 11.76 3.16
C GLN A 24 0.38 10.51 2.51
N VAL A 25 0.32 9.41 3.27
CA VAL A 25 -0.30 8.18 2.80
C VAL A 25 -1.81 8.37 2.78
N ARG A 26 -2.43 8.08 1.64
CA ARG A 26 -3.87 8.26 1.42
C ARG A 26 -4.62 6.95 1.36
N HIS A 27 -3.96 5.88 0.94
CA HIS A 27 -4.60 4.57 0.79
C HIS A 27 -3.53 3.49 0.74
N ILE A 28 -3.85 2.34 1.32
CA ILE A 28 -3.01 1.14 1.19
C ILE A 28 -3.87 0.08 0.54
N HIS A 29 -3.38 -0.45 -0.57
CA HIS A 29 -4.10 -1.44 -1.38
C HIS A 29 -3.32 -2.74 -1.42
N GLN A 30 -4.01 -3.85 -1.20
CA GLN A 30 -3.42 -5.18 -1.26
C GLN A 30 -4.20 -6.04 -2.23
N GLU A 31 -3.48 -6.82 -3.04
CA GLU A 31 -4.10 -7.81 -3.92
C GLU A 31 -3.51 -9.19 -3.66
N ILE A 32 -4.38 -10.16 -3.55
CA ILE A 32 -4.02 -11.56 -3.34
C ILE A 32 -4.50 -12.36 -4.54
N THR A 33 -3.61 -13.13 -5.14
CA THR A 33 -3.98 -14.04 -6.22
C THR A 33 -4.47 -15.36 -5.64
N LEU A 34 -5.68 -15.75 -6.01
CA LEU A 34 -6.24 -17.01 -5.59
C LEU A 34 -5.55 -18.17 -6.33
N PRO A 35 -5.55 -19.38 -5.74
CA PRO A 35 -4.99 -20.55 -6.42
C PRO A 35 -5.58 -20.74 -7.81
N GLY A 36 -4.74 -20.92 -8.81
CA GLY A 36 -5.15 -21.05 -10.21
C GLY A 36 -5.30 -19.75 -10.97
N GLY A 37 -5.20 -18.58 -10.28
CA GLY A 37 -5.25 -17.30 -10.94
C GLY A 37 -3.86 -16.80 -11.32
N GLU A 38 -3.82 -15.72 -12.08
CA GLU A 38 -2.58 -15.05 -12.43
C GLU A 38 -2.48 -13.71 -11.72
N ALA A 39 -1.31 -13.41 -11.16
CA ALA A 39 -1.06 -12.12 -10.56
C ALA A 39 -1.04 -11.03 -11.65
N ALA A 40 -1.73 -9.94 -11.42
CA ALA A 40 -1.69 -8.81 -12.33
C ALA A 40 -0.31 -8.13 -12.29
N PRO A 41 0.13 -7.49 -13.39
CA PRO A 41 1.36 -6.71 -13.38
C PRO A 41 1.28 -5.57 -12.36
N ALA A 42 2.43 -5.23 -11.77
CA ALA A 42 2.46 -4.21 -10.72
C ALA A 42 1.90 -2.86 -11.17
N ASN A 43 2.18 -2.46 -12.41
CA ASN A 43 1.68 -1.18 -12.92
C ASN A 43 0.15 -1.13 -13.00
N GLU A 44 -0.51 -2.23 -13.29
CA GLU A 44 -1.97 -2.30 -13.30
C GLU A 44 -2.53 -2.20 -11.88
N VAL A 45 -1.88 -2.87 -10.95
CA VAL A 45 -2.31 -2.85 -9.55
C VAL A 45 -2.13 -1.46 -8.96
N ILE A 46 -1.04 -0.78 -9.29
CA ILE A 46 -0.81 0.60 -8.86
C ILE A 46 -1.91 1.52 -9.39
N GLN A 47 -2.23 1.40 -10.68
CA GLN A 47 -3.28 2.22 -11.29
C GLN A 47 -4.63 1.98 -10.61
N ARG A 48 -4.96 0.74 -10.34
CA ARG A 48 -6.18 0.34 -9.65
C ARG A 48 -6.24 0.93 -8.24
N ALA A 49 -5.12 0.90 -7.53
CA ALA A 49 -5.02 1.45 -6.19
C ALA A 49 -5.25 2.96 -6.19
N ILE A 50 -4.70 3.66 -7.16
CA ILE A 50 -4.88 5.11 -7.31
C ILE A 50 -6.35 5.43 -7.59
N GLU A 51 -7.00 4.67 -8.46
CA GLU A 51 -8.41 4.85 -8.77
C GLU A 51 -9.28 4.63 -7.53
N MET A 52 -8.96 3.63 -6.73
CA MET A 52 -9.68 3.38 -5.49
C MET A 52 -9.49 4.52 -4.49
N ALA A 53 -8.29 5.06 -4.40
CA ALA A 53 -8.02 6.19 -3.52
C ALA A 53 -8.85 7.42 -3.92
N HIS A 54 -9.01 7.66 -5.21
CA HIS A 54 -9.87 8.74 -5.71
C HIS A 54 -11.34 8.48 -5.40
N GLY A 55 -11.78 7.24 -5.47
CA GLY A 55 -13.16 6.87 -5.21
C GLY A 55 -13.58 6.95 -3.75
N MET A 56 -12.63 7.03 -2.83
CA MET A 56 -12.89 7.17 -1.40
C MET A 56 -13.14 8.62 -0.97
N GLY A 57 -13.33 9.49 -1.85
CA GLY A 57 -13.29 10.93 -1.89
C GLY A 57 -14.12 11.79 -0.95
N ASP A 58 -14.45 11.33 0.21
CA ASP A 58 -15.05 12.12 1.27
C ASP A 58 -14.03 12.92 2.08
N VAL A 59 -12.78 12.80 1.71
CA VAL A 59 -11.65 13.33 2.44
C VAL A 59 -11.12 14.55 1.72
N GLU A 60 -10.35 15.35 2.43
CA GLU A 60 -9.67 16.51 1.89
C GLU A 60 -8.98 16.20 0.57
N LYS A 61 -9.09 17.11 -0.37
CA LYS A 61 -8.38 16.98 -1.63
C LYS A 61 -6.87 16.92 -1.36
N PRO A 62 -6.15 16.01 -2.02
CA PRO A 62 -4.70 15.99 -1.86
C PRO A 62 -4.08 17.29 -2.38
N ALA A 63 -2.99 17.71 -1.73
CA ALA A 63 -2.26 18.91 -2.14
C ALA A 63 -1.56 18.72 -3.48
N GLY A 64 -1.18 17.50 -3.80
CA GLY A 64 -0.53 17.12 -5.03
C GLY A 64 -1.21 15.96 -5.70
N LYS A 65 -0.57 15.44 -6.73
CA LYS A 65 -1.03 14.26 -7.45
C LYS A 65 -0.91 13.03 -6.58
N LEU A 66 -1.86 12.10 -6.70
CA LEU A 66 -1.75 10.80 -6.07
C LEU A 66 -0.89 9.88 -6.92
N VAL A 67 0.08 9.27 -6.29
CA VAL A 67 0.97 8.29 -6.91
C VAL A 67 1.05 7.06 -6.03
N GLY A 68 1.47 5.94 -6.61
CA GLY A 68 1.55 4.69 -5.88
C GLY A 68 2.94 4.07 -5.96
N ILE A 69 3.34 3.41 -4.88
CA ILE A 69 4.56 2.61 -4.85
C ILE A 69 4.22 1.18 -4.44
N ALA A 70 4.88 0.22 -5.10
CA ALA A 70 4.77 -1.19 -4.74
C ALA A 70 5.83 -1.49 -3.68
N LEU A 71 5.40 -2.00 -2.54
CA LEU A 71 6.31 -2.28 -1.43
C LEU A 71 7.01 -3.62 -1.63
N SER A 72 8.31 -3.65 -1.37
CA SER A 72 9.08 -4.89 -1.25
C SER A 72 8.79 -5.56 0.09
N GLY A 73 9.22 -6.80 0.25
CA GLY A 73 9.00 -7.55 1.49
C GLY A 73 9.52 -6.83 2.72
N LYS A 74 10.61 -6.12 2.60
CA LYS A 74 11.20 -5.38 3.71
C LYS A 74 10.31 -4.21 4.14
N ASP A 75 9.79 -3.46 3.18
CA ASP A 75 8.95 -2.29 3.46
C ASP A 75 7.53 -2.70 3.88
N ARG A 76 7.05 -3.87 3.46
CA ARG A 76 5.76 -4.40 3.89
C ARG A 76 5.66 -4.56 5.40
N ARG A 77 6.78 -4.81 6.07
CA ARG A 77 6.81 -4.94 7.52
C ARG A 77 6.47 -3.65 8.23
N LEU A 78 6.71 -2.52 7.59
CA LEU A 78 6.43 -1.21 8.18
C LEU A 78 4.93 -0.99 8.37
N ILE A 79 4.10 -1.49 7.46
CA ILE A 79 2.65 -1.33 7.57
C ILE A 79 2.02 -2.33 8.54
N GLN A 80 2.75 -3.36 8.95
CA GLN A 80 2.30 -4.31 9.94
C GLN A 80 2.57 -3.85 11.36
N GLY A 81 3.36 -2.79 11.51
CA GLY A 81 3.69 -2.25 12.82
C GLY A 81 2.47 -1.62 13.47
N ARG A 82 2.32 -1.84 14.77
CA ARG A 82 1.26 -1.21 15.54
C ARG A 82 1.66 0.20 15.90
N ARG A 83 0.69 1.11 15.86
CA ARG A 83 0.89 2.50 16.27
C ARG A 83 2.03 3.19 15.53
N ALA A 84 2.12 2.94 14.26
CA ALA A 84 3.05 3.64 13.43
C ALA A 84 2.31 4.70 12.62
N SER A 85 2.89 5.87 12.53
CA SER A 85 2.46 6.88 11.57
C SER A 85 3.26 6.66 10.30
N LEU A 86 2.57 6.52 9.18
CA LEU A 86 3.19 6.23 7.90
C LEU A 86 3.25 7.48 7.03
N LYS A 87 4.39 7.68 6.41
CA LYS A 87 4.62 8.77 5.48
C LYS A 87 5.57 8.28 4.40
N VAL A 88 5.50 8.87 3.23
CA VAL A 88 6.44 8.58 2.15
C VAL A 88 7.43 9.73 2.03
N ASP A 89 8.72 9.39 2.01
CA ASP A 89 9.75 10.36 1.67
C ASP A 89 9.68 10.59 0.16
N THR A 90 9.23 11.77 -0.23
CA THR A 90 8.97 12.08 -1.63
C THR A 90 10.26 12.19 -2.46
N ALA A 91 11.39 12.43 -1.84
CA ALA A 91 12.67 12.50 -2.52
C ALA A 91 13.18 11.10 -2.93
N THR A 92 12.94 10.10 -2.09
CA THR A 92 13.43 8.74 -2.32
C THR A 92 12.34 7.75 -2.68
N SER A 93 11.07 8.15 -2.60
CA SER A 93 9.90 7.27 -2.77
C SER A 93 9.92 6.07 -1.83
N ARG A 94 10.37 6.28 -0.60
CA ARG A 94 10.46 5.23 0.41
C ARG A 94 9.45 5.47 1.52
N LEU A 95 8.84 4.39 1.97
CA LEU A 95 7.92 4.43 3.09
C LEU A 95 8.70 4.59 4.40
N ILE A 96 8.25 5.51 5.22
CA ILE A 96 8.82 5.76 6.54
C ILE A 96 7.73 5.51 7.58
N ALA A 97 8.06 4.73 8.59
CA ALA A 97 7.18 4.50 9.72
C ALA A 97 7.78 5.16 10.95
N THR A 98 6.98 5.99 11.60
CA THR A 98 7.37 6.63 12.85
C THR A 98 6.53 6.03 13.96
N HIS A 99 7.18 5.47 14.95
CA HIS A 99 6.49 4.91 16.11
C HIS A 99 5.93 6.02 16.99
N ILE A 100 4.74 5.78 17.45
CA ILE A 100 4.06 6.71 18.34
C ILE A 100 4.18 6.21 19.77
#